data_437728c123eee619fa518020610b8ae6
#
_entry.id   437728c123eee619fa518020610b8ae6
#
_cell.length_a   1.000
_cell.length_b   1.000
_cell.length_c   1.000
_cell.angle_alpha   90.00
_cell.angle_beta   90.00
_cell.angle_gamma   90.00
#
_symmetry.space_group_name_H-M   'P 1'
#
loop_
_entity.id
_entity.type
_entity.pdbx_description
1 polymer ?
#
loop_
_entity_poly.entity_id
_entity_poly.type
_entity_poly.pdbx_seq_one_letter_code
_entity_poly.pdbx_strand_id
1 'polypeptide(L)'
;LLGKVNPLEETLDFSVGEPKHPVPPFVKKEIAKYVDQLNRYPPNFGSEKLLESISSWLANRYEINSPSPDKNLVALNGSREGIFNATIALCNYKKGSEKPVILIPNPFYQCYLAAALAADAEPVFVPALPSNHFLPDFSKLPPKILNRTSILIICSPSNPQGAVADLNYWQSLLNLAELYGFKIFSDECYSEIYRDVKPVGLLQ
;
A
#
# COMPACT_ATOMS: atom_id res chain seq x y z
N LEU A 1 -16.19 3.23 22.00
CA LEU A 1 -15.39 3.25 23.25
C LEU A 1 -14.97 4.67 23.65
N LEU A 2 -14.71 5.58 22.71
CA LEU A 2 -14.27 6.97 22.98
C LEU A 2 -15.40 7.92 23.43
N GLY A 3 -16.65 7.57 23.21
CA GLY A 3 -17.81 8.42 23.56
C GLY A 3 -18.13 8.58 25.06
N LYS A 4 -17.29 8.03 25.97
CA LYS A 4 -17.49 8.11 27.43
C LYS A 4 -16.37 8.84 28.17
N VAL A 5 -15.38 9.37 27.47
CA VAL A 5 -14.30 10.16 28.06
C VAL A 5 -14.67 11.62 27.88
N ASN A 6 -14.91 12.35 28.99
CA ASN A 6 -14.98 13.81 28.92
C ASN A 6 -13.60 14.34 28.52
N PRO A 7 -13.42 14.87 27.31
CA PRO A 7 -12.13 15.44 26.93
C PRO A 7 -11.85 16.66 27.83
N LEU A 8 -10.66 16.71 28.41
CA LEU A 8 -10.13 17.95 28.97
C LEU A 8 -10.04 18.97 27.83
N GLU A 9 -10.15 20.26 28.12
CA GLU A 9 -10.17 21.34 27.12
C GLU A 9 -8.98 21.35 26.15
N GLU A 10 -7.90 20.67 26.46
CA GLU A 10 -6.66 20.53 25.64
C GLU A 10 -6.39 19.09 25.15
N THR A 11 -7.44 18.28 24.99
CA THR A 11 -7.25 16.90 24.55
C THR A 11 -6.81 16.85 23.09
N LEU A 12 -5.64 16.24 22.81
CA LEU A 12 -5.18 15.94 21.47
C LEU A 12 -5.77 14.60 21.01
N ASP A 13 -6.51 14.63 19.92
CA ASP A 13 -7.11 13.44 19.32
C ASP A 13 -6.16 12.82 18.29
N PHE A 14 -5.65 11.63 18.59
CA PHE A 14 -4.83 10.79 17.71
C PHE A 14 -5.56 9.52 17.25
N SER A 15 -6.87 9.44 17.40
CA SER A 15 -7.66 8.24 17.08
C SER A 15 -7.78 7.97 15.58
N VAL A 16 -7.73 9.02 14.74
CA VAL A 16 -7.83 8.90 13.28
C VAL A 16 -6.69 9.71 12.65
N GLY A 17 -5.90 9.01 11.82
CA GLY A 17 -4.85 9.64 11.03
C GLY A 17 -5.41 10.19 9.71
N GLU A 18 -5.80 11.47 9.69
CA GLU A 18 -6.27 12.14 8.48
C GLU A 18 -5.66 13.55 8.36
N PRO A 19 -5.40 14.04 7.13
CA PRO A 19 -4.98 15.41 6.92
C PRO A 19 -6.10 16.39 7.33
N LYS A 20 -5.79 17.34 8.20
CA LYS A 20 -6.75 18.37 8.65
C LYS A 20 -6.53 19.73 7.99
N HIS A 21 -5.62 19.84 7.04
CA HIS A 21 -5.36 21.06 6.29
C HIS A 21 -6.50 21.36 5.31
N PRO A 22 -6.80 22.65 5.06
CA PRO A 22 -7.81 23.02 4.09
C PRO A 22 -7.42 22.56 2.67
N VAL A 23 -8.43 22.15 1.89
CA VAL A 23 -8.22 21.77 0.48
C VAL A 23 -7.67 22.97 -0.30
N PRO A 24 -6.57 22.81 -1.04
CA PRO A 24 -6.00 23.90 -1.83
C PRO A 24 -7.01 24.52 -2.81
N PRO A 25 -7.03 25.86 -2.96
CA PRO A 25 -8.04 26.54 -3.80
C PRO A 25 -8.06 26.07 -5.27
N PHE A 26 -6.91 25.66 -5.82
CA PHE A 26 -6.83 25.19 -7.20
C PHE A 26 -7.64 23.90 -7.42
N VAL A 27 -7.72 23.01 -6.44
CA VAL A 27 -8.50 21.75 -6.54
C VAL A 27 -9.97 22.07 -6.79
N LYS A 28 -10.54 23.03 -6.05
CA LYS A 28 -11.92 23.45 -6.24
C LYS A 28 -12.16 24.04 -7.64
N LYS A 29 -11.20 24.82 -8.15
CA LYS A 29 -11.28 25.42 -9.49
C LYS A 29 -11.24 24.35 -10.57
N GLU A 30 -10.37 23.35 -10.44
CA GLU A 30 -10.27 22.28 -11.42
C GLU A 30 -11.52 21.40 -11.43
N ILE A 31 -12.05 21.02 -10.26
CA ILE A 31 -13.33 20.28 -10.20
C ILE A 31 -14.45 21.05 -10.91
N ALA A 32 -14.59 22.35 -10.64
CA ALA A 32 -15.62 23.17 -11.27
C ALA A 32 -15.51 23.23 -12.80
N LYS A 33 -14.31 23.18 -13.37
CA LYS A 33 -14.12 23.16 -14.84
C LYS A 33 -14.63 21.90 -15.50
N TYR A 34 -14.61 20.78 -14.79
CA TYR A 34 -14.88 19.46 -15.36
C TYR A 34 -16.16 18.81 -14.82
N VAL A 35 -16.95 19.54 -14.01
CA VAL A 35 -18.18 19.00 -13.40
C VAL A 35 -19.17 18.45 -14.43
N ASP A 36 -19.28 19.08 -15.61
CA ASP A 36 -20.18 18.64 -16.68
C ASP A 36 -19.76 17.30 -17.31
N GLN A 37 -18.51 16.86 -17.09
CA GLN A 37 -18.03 15.56 -17.57
C GLN A 37 -18.44 14.41 -16.67
N LEU A 38 -18.97 14.69 -15.48
CA LEU A 38 -19.47 13.67 -14.54
C LEU A 38 -20.75 12.97 -15.04
N ASN A 39 -21.32 13.42 -16.14
CA ASN A 39 -22.49 12.81 -16.78
C ASN A 39 -22.17 11.55 -17.60
N ARG A 40 -20.91 11.09 -17.60
CA ARG A 40 -20.46 9.92 -18.37
C ARG A 40 -19.74 8.94 -17.46
N TYR A 41 -19.79 7.66 -17.81
CA TYR A 41 -18.94 6.66 -17.16
C TYR A 41 -17.46 6.96 -17.42
N PRO A 42 -16.60 6.86 -16.39
CA PRO A 42 -15.17 6.98 -16.59
C PRO A 42 -14.62 5.75 -17.35
N PRO A 43 -13.48 5.88 -18.06
CA PRO A 43 -12.78 4.73 -18.60
C PRO A 43 -12.35 3.75 -17.50
N ASN A 44 -12.45 2.44 -17.74
CA ASN A 44 -12.16 1.40 -16.75
C ASN A 44 -10.75 1.47 -16.15
N PHE A 45 -9.76 1.87 -16.93
CA PHE A 45 -8.36 1.98 -16.50
C PHE A 45 -7.95 3.39 -16.05
N GLY A 46 -8.85 4.36 -16.13
CA GLY A 46 -8.57 5.77 -15.94
C GLY A 46 -8.44 6.52 -17.27
N SER A 47 -8.52 7.86 -17.22
CA SER A 47 -8.30 8.66 -18.42
C SER A 47 -6.81 8.68 -18.80
N GLU A 48 -6.52 8.76 -20.09
CA GLU A 48 -5.16 8.84 -20.63
C GLU A 48 -4.34 9.95 -19.92
N LYS A 49 -4.92 11.15 -19.84
CA LYS A 49 -4.29 12.29 -19.16
C LYS A 49 -3.96 12.02 -17.69
N LEU A 50 -4.81 11.28 -16.96
CA LEU A 50 -4.53 10.89 -15.57
C LEU A 50 -3.35 9.90 -15.53
N LEU A 51 -3.37 8.88 -16.38
CA LEU A 51 -2.30 7.87 -16.40
C LEU A 51 -0.96 8.46 -16.82
N GLU A 52 -0.93 9.36 -17.80
CA GLU A 52 0.27 10.11 -18.20
C GLU A 52 0.81 10.98 -17.05
N SER A 53 -0.09 11.64 -16.31
CA SER A 53 0.28 12.46 -15.15
C SER A 53 0.87 11.60 -14.03
N ILE A 54 0.28 10.42 -13.76
CA ILE A 54 0.80 9.45 -12.80
C ILE A 54 2.17 8.92 -13.24
N SER A 55 2.32 8.54 -14.51
CA SER A 55 3.59 8.07 -15.06
C SER A 55 4.71 9.10 -14.87
N SER A 56 4.44 10.36 -15.23
CA SER A 56 5.38 11.45 -15.07
C SER A 56 5.72 11.72 -13.60
N TRP A 57 4.72 11.64 -12.72
CA TRP A 57 4.92 11.81 -11.28
C TRP A 57 5.81 10.69 -10.71
N LEU A 58 5.53 9.42 -11.06
CA LEU A 58 6.33 8.27 -10.62
C LEU A 58 7.79 8.38 -11.08
N ALA A 59 8.00 8.76 -12.35
CA ALA A 59 9.35 8.93 -12.89
C ALA A 59 10.15 9.99 -12.12
N ASN A 60 9.53 11.14 -11.85
CA ASN A 60 10.17 12.22 -11.09
C ASN A 60 10.32 11.89 -9.59
N ARG A 61 9.32 11.20 -9.01
CA ARG A 61 9.28 10.89 -7.57
C ARG A 61 10.32 9.86 -7.17
N TYR A 62 10.49 8.85 -7.99
CA TYR A 62 11.37 7.70 -7.71
C TYR A 62 12.62 7.66 -8.58
N GLU A 63 12.83 8.68 -9.44
CA GLU A 63 14.00 8.77 -10.34
C GLU A 63 14.16 7.54 -11.23
N ILE A 64 13.05 7.05 -11.76
CA ILE A 64 12.97 5.87 -12.63
C ILE A 64 12.58 6.24 -14.06
N ASN A 65 12.73 5.30 -14.98
CA ASN A 65 12.13 5.42 -16.31
C ASN A 65 10.61 5.51 -16.19
N SER A 66 9.98 6.38 -16.99
CA SER A 66 8.53 6.57 -16.98
C SER A 66 7.81 5.25 -17.24
N PRO A 67 6.95 4.78 -16.31
CA PRO A 67 6.14 3.59 -16.56
C PRO A 67 5.19 3.80 -17.74
N SER A 68 4.99 2.79 -18.56
CA SER A 68 4.03 2.85 -19.68
C SER A 68 2.61 3.02 -19.13
N PRO A 69 1.88 4.10 -19.49
CA PRO A 69 0.54 4.36 -18.96
C PRO A 69 -0.46 3.23 -19.21
N ASP A 70 -0.38 2.59 -20.36
CA ASP A 70 -1.29 1.53 -20.81
C ASP A 70 -0.93 0.13 -20.29
N LYS A 71 0.34 -0.09 -19.87
CA LYS A 71 0.83 -1.41 -19.47
C LYS A 71 1.10 -1.55 -17.97
N ASN A 72 1.50 -0.46 -17.34
CA ASN A 72 2.02 -0.50 -15.97
C ASN A 72 1.11 0.22 -14.97
N LEU A 73 0.08 0.94 -15.42
CA LEU A 73 -0.76 1.76 -14.56
C LEU A 73 -2.23 1.37 -14.64
N VAL A 74 -2.88 1.43 -13.50
CA VAL A 74 -4.35 1.30 -13.38
C VAL A 74 -4.82 2.34 -12.37
N ALA A 75 -5.76 3.21 -12.77
CA ALA A 75 -6.37 4.14 -11.84
C ALA A 75 -7.33 3.39 -10.89
N LEU A 76 -7.32 3.79 -9.64
CA LEU A 76 -8.10 3.17 -8.56
C LEU A 76 -9.05 4.20 -7.94
N ASN A 77 -10.15 3.74 -7.35
CA ASN A 77 -11.04 4.55 -6.51
C ASN A 77 -10.51 4.68 -5.07
N GLY A 78 -9.23 4.49 -4.88
CA GLY A 78 -8.54 4.52 -3.60
C GLY A 78 -7.71 3.26 -3.36
N SER A 79 -6.62 3.40 -2.60
CA SER A 79 -5.68 2.30 -2.33
C SER A 79 -6.32 1.15 -1.55
N ARG A 80 -7.31 1.42 -0.68
CA ARG A 80 -8.06 0.37 0.03
C ARG A 80 -8.71 -0.62 -0.94
N GLU A 81 -9.50 -0.12 -1.91
CA GLU A 81 -10.15 -0.96 -2.92
C GLU A 81 -9.13 -1.60 -3.85
N GLY A 82 -8.09 -0.86 -4.20
CA GLY A 82 -7.01 -1.35 -5.04
C GLY A 82 -6.31 -2.55 -4.44
N ILE A 83 -5.88 -2.47 -3.18
CA ILE A 83 -5.23 -3.58 -2.46
C ILE A 83 -6.18 -4.77 -2.34
N PHE A 84 -7.45 -4.52 -1.95
CA PHE A 84 -8.45 -5.57 -1.80
C PHE A 84 -8.68 -6.33 -3.12
N ASN A 85 -8.97 -5.61 -4.20
CA ASN A 85 -9.26 -6.20 -5.50
C ASN A 85 -8.03 -6.85 -6.13
N ALA A 86 -6.85 -6.22 -6.03
CA ALA A 86 -5.61 -6.79 -6.54
C ALA A 86 -5.23 -8.08 -5.79
N THR A 87 -5.49 -8.14 -4.48
CA THR A 87 -5.25 -9.36 -3.70
C THR A 87 -6.11 -10.51 -4.21
N ILE A 88 -7.41 -10.29 -4.42
CA ILE A 88 -8.31 -11.32 -4.97
C ILE A 88 -7.88 -11.73 -6.39
N ALA A 89 -7.55 -10.76 -7.24
CA ALA A 89 -7.20 -11.02 -8.63
C ALA A 89 -5.86 -11.73 -8.82
N LEU A 90 -4.89 -11.49 -7.94
CA LEU A 90 -3.50 -11.93 -8.09
C LEU A 90 -3.07 -13.01 -7.10
N CYS A 91 -3.93 -13.35 -6.12
CA CYS A 91 -3.67 -14.45 -5.21
C CYS A 91 -3.90 -15.78 -5.91
N ASN A 92 -2.83 -16.54 -6.11
CA ASN A 92 -2.87 -17.82 -6.81
C ASN A 92 -2.52 -18.97 -5.89
N TYR A 93 -3.19 -20.11 -6.07
CA TYR A 93 -2.74 -21.37 -5.51
C TYR A 93 -1.41 -21.74 -6.14
N LYS A 94 -0.39 -21.91 -5.29
CA LYS A 94 0.89 -22.46 -5.71
C LYS A 94 0.84 -24.00 -5.66
N LYS A 95 1.79 -24.63 -6.30
CA LYS A 95 1.93 -26.09 -6.48
C LYS A 95 1.32 -26.92 -5.34
N GLY A 96 0.31 -27.70 -5.66
CA GLY A 96 -0.44 -28.51 -4.71
C GLY A 96 -1.75 -27.85 -4.26
N SER A 97 -2.59 -28.58 -3.56
CA SER A 97 -3.91 -28.15 -3.10
C SER A 97 -3.89 -27.34 -1.78
N GLU A 98 -2.73 -26.94 -1.28
CA GLU A 98 -2.64 -26.13 -0.05
C GLU A 98 -3.04 -24.68 -0.30
N LYS A 99 -3.75 -24.08 0.66
CA LYS A 99 -4.13 -22.66 0.61
C LYS A 99 -2.90 -21.77 0.41
N PRO A 100 -2.99 -20.74 -0.44
CA PRO A 100 -1.94 -19.74 -0.57
C PRO A 100 -1.79 -18.96 0.73
N VAL A 101 -0.60 -18.48 1.01
CA VAL A 101 -0.30 -17.63 2.15
C VAL A 101 -0.21 -16.18 1.69
N ILE A 102 -0.77 -15.27 2.49
CA ILE A 102 -0.52 -13.83 2.38
C ILE A 102 0.20 -13.37 3.63
N LEU A 103 1.41 -12.84 3.43
CA LEU A 103 2.23 -12.28 4.52
C LEU A 103 1.78 -10.87 4.84
N ILE A 104 1.56 -10.59 6.12
CA ILE A 104 1.02 -9.32 6.62
C ILE A 104 1.87 -8.87 7.82
N PRO A 105 2.32 -7.60 7.89
CA PRO A 105 2.95 -7.07 9.10
C PRO A 105 1.98 -7.10 10.29
N ASN A 106 2.49 -7.09 11.51
CA ASN A 106 1.66 -6.94 12.71
C ASN A 106 2.32 -5.90 13.65
N PRO A 107 1.66 -4.76 13.95
CA PRO A 107 0.29 -4.34 13.56
C PRO A 107 0.10 -4.11 12.06
N PHE A 108 -1.15 -4.10 11.60
CA PHE A 108 -1.51 -4.01 10.18
C PHE A 108 -2.75 -3.16 9.95
N TYR A 109 -2.95 -2.72 8.71
CA TYR A 109 -4.19 -2.11 8.26
C TYR A 109 -5.22 -3.21 7.95
N GLN A 110 -6.42 -3.10 8.55
CA GLN A 110 -7.45 -4.16 8.51
C GLN A 110 -7.84 -4.63 7.09
N CYS A 111 -7.64 -3.79 6.08
CA CYS A 111 -7.91 -4.16 4.70
C CYS A 111 -7.07 -5.36 4.23
N TYR A 112 -5.82 -5.50 4.72
CA TYR A 112 -4.92 -6.59 4.32
C TYR A 112 -5.47 -7.95 4.75
N LEU A 113 -5.93 -8.04 6.00
CA LEU A 113 -6.57 -9.25 6.51
C LEU A 113 -7.88 -9.55 5.77
N ALA A 114 -8.74 -8.54 5.59
CA ALA A 114 -10.00 -8.71 4.86
C ALA A 114 -9.78 -9.22 3.44
N ALA A 115 -8.77 -8.68 2.73
CA ALA A 115 -8.40 -9.11 1.39
C ALA A 115 -7.88 -10.56 1.36
N ALA A 116 -7.04 -10.93 2.34
CA ALA A 116 -6.52 -12.30 2.45
C ALA A 116 -7.65 -13.32 2.66
N LEU A 117 -8.59 -13.02 3.56
CA LEU A 117 -9.74 -13.89 3.83
C LEU A 117 -10.68 -13.97 2.61
N ALA A 118 -10.93 -12.86 1.93
CA ALA A 118 -11.76 -12.83 0.72
C ALA A 118 -11.12 -13.61 -0.46
N ALA A 119 -9.80 -13.68 -0.51
CA ALA A 119 -9.06 -14.48 -1.48
C ALA A 119 -8.92 -15.97 -1.09
N ASP A 120 -9.60 -16.43 -0.04
CA ASP A 120 -9.46 -17.78 0.56
C ASP A 120 -8.00 -18.15 0.88
N ALA A 121 -7.19 -17.18 1.25
CA ALA A 121 -5.79 -17.36 1.61
C ALA A 121 -5.62 -17.48 3.13
N GLU A 122 -4.50 -18.09 3.55
CA GLU A 122 -4.06 -18.11 4.94
C GLU A 122 -3.28 -16.84 5.27
N PRO A 123 -3.78 -15.95 6.15
CA PRO A 123 -3.01 -14.80 6.59
C PRO A 123 -1.93 -15.24 7.60
N VAL A 124 -0.68 -14.86 7.33
CA VAL A 124 0.44 -15.09 8.25
C VAL A 124 0.99 -13.74 8.70
N PHE A 125 0.90 -13.49 10.00
CA PHE A 125 1.31 -12.22 10.61
C PHE A 125 2.77 -12.24 11.03
N VAL A 126 3.52 -11.21 10.63
CA VAL A 126 4.93 -11.06 10.98
C VAL A 126 5.11 -9.82 11.86
N PRO A 127 5.62 -9.99 13.11
CA PRO A 127 5.72 -8.89 14.05
C PRO A 127 6.68 -7.80 13.59
N ALA A 128 6.24 -6.54 13.71
CA ALA A 128 7.06 -5.34 13.56
C ALA A 128 7.52 -4.89 14.95
N LEU A 129 8.71 -5.33 15.38
CA LEU A 129 9.22 -5.14 16.73
C LEU A 129 10.21 -3.97 16.82
N PRO A 130 10.38 -3.36 18.01
CA PRO A 130 11.40 -2.34 18.22
C PRO A 130 12.83 -2.82 17.90
N SER A 131 13.12 -4.10 18.15
CA SER A 131 14.43 -4.71 17.88
C SER A 131 14.85 -4.71 16.41
N ASN A 132 13.90 -4.56 15.50
CA ASN A 132 14.13 -4.44 14.06
C ASN A 132 13.52 -3.14 13.48
N HIS A 133 13.55 -2.08 14.28
CA HIS A 133 13.07 -0.74 13.90
C HIS A 133 11.64 -0.72 13.38
N PHE A 134 10.79 -1.63 13.89
CA PHE A 134 9.40 -1.82 13.45
C PHE A 134 9.23 -2.20 11.97
N LEU A 135 10.27 -2.73 11.34
CA LEU A 135 10.17 -3.35 10.02
C LEU A 135 10.15 -4.88 10.18
N PRO A 136 9.10 -5.58 9.71
CA PRO A 136 8.98 -7.04 9.88
C PRO A 136 10.11 -7.80 9.18
N ASP A 137 10.65 -8.82 9.84
CA ASP A 137 11.66 -9.69 9.24
C ASP A 137 11.01 -10.96 8.66
N PHE A 138 10.63 -10.89 7.40
CA PHE A 138 9.99 -11.98 6.69
C PHE A 138 10.96 -13.13 6.36
N SER A 139 12.27 -12.90 6.39
CA SER A 139 13.28 -13.91 6.08
C SER A 139 13.36 -15.02 7.14
N LYS A 140 12.89 -14.72 8.36
CA LYS A 140 12.87 -15.69 9.47
C LYS A 140 11.70 -16.68 9.41
N LEU A 141 10.81 -16.53 8.44
CA LEU A 141 9.70 -17.47 8.29
C LEU A 141 10.19 -18.84 7.80
N PRO A 142 9.56 -19.92 8.27
CA PRO A 142 9.89 -21.27 7.79
C PRO A 142 9.73 -21.38 6.26
N PRO A 143 10.63 -22.09 5.56
CA PRO A 143 10.53 -22.33 4.12
C PRO A 143 9.16 -22.89 3.67
N LYS A 144 8.51 -23.69 4.52
CA LYS A 144 7.16 -24.20 4.25
C LYS A 144 6.14 -23.07 4.07
N ILE A 145 6.22 -21.99 4.84
CA ILE A 145 5.36 -20.81 4.72
C ILE A 145 5.73 -20.01 3.47
N LEU A 146 7.03 -19.72 3.31
CA LEU A 146 7.52 -18.94 2.17
C LEU A 146 7.20 -19.61 0.82
N ASN A 147 7.31 -20.94 0.71
CA ASN A 147 6.94 -21.67 -0.50
C ASN A 147 5.44 -21.56 -0.87
N ARG A 148 4.57 -21.38 0.11
CA ARG A 148 3.13 -21.18 -0.08
C ARG A 148 2.75 -19.71 -0.27
N THR A 149 3.68 -18.77 0.00
CA THR A 149 3.38 -17.34 -0.08
C THR A 149 3.05 -16.95 -1.50
N SER A 150 1.88 -16.35 -1.70
CA SER A 150 1.44 -15.77 -2.96
C SER A 150 1.69 -14.28 -3.03
N ILE A 151 1.41 -13.58 -1.91
CA ILE A 151 1.53 -12.12 -1.80
C ILE A 151 2.13 -11.78 -0.43
N LEU A 152 3.02 -10.78 -0.42
CA LEU A 152 3.45 -10.06 0.75
C LEU A 152 2.91 -8.64 0.65
N ILE A 153 2.16 -8.18 1.66
CA ILE A 153 1.65 -6.80 1.72
C ILE A 153 2.43 -6.05 2.79
N ILE A 154 2.96 -4.88 2.45
CA ILE A 154 3.71 -4.04 3.38
C ILE A 154 3.41 -2.57 3.14
N CYS A 155 3.32 -1.79 4.22
CA CYS A 155 3.15 -0.34 4.17
C CYS A 155 4.46 0.36 4.55
N SER A 156 4.91 1.31 3.72
CA SER A 156 6.07 2.16 4.02
C SER A 156 5.90 3.57 3.44
N PRO A 157 5.91 4.60 4.29
CA PRO A 157 5.95 4.60 5.77
C PRO A 157 4.83 3.79 6.40
N SER A 158 5.12 3.07 7.48
CA SER A 158 4.19 2.09 8.06
C SER A 158 3.10 2.71 8.92
N ASN A 159 1.91 2.14 8.87
CA ASN A 159 0.82 2.42 9.78
C ASN A 159 0.66 1.23 10.74
N PRO A 160 0.72 1.44 12.09
CA PRO A 160 0.72 2.73 12.80
C PRO A 160 2.12 3.25 13.20
N GLN A 161 3.21 2.51 12.95
CA GLN A 161 4.51 2.73 13.59
C GLN A 161 5.30 3.90 13.00
N GLY A 162 5.01 4.31 11.76
CA GLY A 162 5.77 5.33 11.03
C GLY A 162 7.17 4.87 10.57
N ALA A 163 7.47 3.58 10.64
CA ALA A 163 8.74 3.04 10.18
C ALA A 163 8.87 3.16 8.66
N VAL A 164 10.05 3.53 8.19
CA VAL A 164 10.34 3.72 6.76
C VAL A 164 11.35 2.67 6.32
N ALA A 165 11.00 1.91 5.30
CA ALA A 165 11.89 0.96 4.66
C ALA A 165 12.99 1.71 3.88
N ASP A 166 14.23 1.27 4.03
CA ASP A 166 15.37 1.73 3.23
C ASP A 166 15.58 0.83 1.99
N LEU A 167 16.51 1.22 1.12
CA LEU A 167 16.83 0.44 -0.08
C LEU A 167 17.30 -0.98 0.24
N ASN A 168 18.07 -1.17 1.32
CA ASN A 168 18.56 -2.49 1.71
C ASN A 168 17.41 -3.40 2.12
N TYR A 169 16.45 -2.85 2.86
CA TYR A 169 15.26 -3.60 3.24
C TYR A 169 14.42 -3.98 2.01
N TRP A 170 14.18 -3.04 1.08
CA TRP A 170 13.48 -3.33 -0.17
C TRP A 170 14.19 -4.39 -1.01
N GLN A 171 15.51 -4.28 -1.14
CA GLN A 171 16.30 -5.29 -1.88
C GLN A 171 16.21 -6.68 -1.23
N SER A 172 16.21 -6.74 0.11
CA SER A 172 16.05 -8.01 0.81
C SER A 172 14.70 -8.66 0.55
N LEU A 173 13.62 -7.88 0.48
CA LEU A 173 12.28 -8.36 0.16
C LEU A 173 12.17 -8.80 -1.32
N LEU A 174 12.79 -8.05 -2.24
CA LEU A 174 12.83 -8.42 -3.66
C LEU A 174 13.56 -9.76 -3.87
N ASN A 175 14.72 -9.93 -3.23
CA ASN A 175 15.46 -11.19 -3.28
C ASN A 175 14.65 -12.37 -2.72
N LEU A 176 13.93 -12.14 -1.63
CA LEU A 176 13.06 -13.15 -1.02
C LEU A 176 11.88 -13.47 -1.95
N ALA A 177 11.28 -12.46 -2.56
CA ALA A 177 10.18 -12.61 -3.51
C ALA A 177 10.61 -13.38 -4.76
N GLU A 178 11.80 -13.11 -5.28
CA GLU A 178 12.37 -13.82 -6.42
C GLU A 178 12.63 -15.28 -6.07
N LEU A 179 13.29 -15.54 -4.93
CA LEU A 179 13.62 -16.90 -4.48
C LEU A 179 12.39 -17.79 -4.32
N TYR A 180 11.31 -17.25 -3.75
CA TYR A 180 10.08 -18.00 -3.46
C TYR A 180 8.95 -17.78 -4.45
N GLY A 181 9.11 -16.85 -5.40
CA GLY A 181 8.16 -16.59 -6.48
C GLY A 181 6.83 -15.98 -6.00
N PHE A 182 6.83 -15.06 -5.04
CA PHE A 182 5.65 -14.33 -4.61
C PHE A 182 5.67 -12.86 -5.07
N LYS A 183 4.52 -12.18 -4.96
CA LYS A 183 4.39 -10.76 -5.31
C LYS A 183 4.50 -9.90 -4.06
N ILE A 184 5.07 -8.70 -4.19
CA ILE A 184 5.07 -7.68 -3.14
C ILE A 184 4.05 -6.61 -3.49
N PHE A 185 3.15 -6.29 -2.56
CA PHE A 185 2.28 -5.13 -2.60
C PHE A 185 2.83 -4.08 -1.64
N SER A 186 3.45 -3.05 -2.20
CA SER A 186 3.95 -1.90 -1.46
C SER A 186 2.86 -0.85 -1.34
N ASP A 187 2.30 -0.70 -0.14
CA ASP A 187 1.35 0.36 0.18
C ASP A 187 2.13 1.61 0.60
N GLU A 188 2.25 2.56 -0.32
CA GLU A 188 3.03 3.77 -0.17
C GLU A 188 2.16 5.03 0.00
N CYS A 189 0.94 4.86 0.55
CA CYS A 189 -0.01 5.97 0.71
C CYS A 189 0.50 7.12 1.59
N TYR A 190 1.56 6.92 2.37
CA TYR A 190 2.19 7.93 3.21
C TYR A 190 3.54 8.45 2.68
N SER A 191 3.93 8.09 1.46
CA SER A 191 5.23 8.43 0.88
C SER A 191 5.51 9.94 0.76
N GLU A 192 4.46 10.76 0.71
CA GLU A 192 4.59 12.22 0.65
C GLU A 192 4.43 12.92 2.00
N ILE A 193 4.20 12.17 3.09
CA ILE A 193 4.08 12.69 4.44
C ILE A 193 5.41 12.49 5.18
N TYR A 194 6.37 13.35 4.91
CA TYR A 194 7.69 13.32 5.55
C TYR A 194 8.11 14.73 5.97
N ARG A 195 9.11 14.84 6.85
CA ARG A 195 9.67 16.12 7.30
C ARG A 195 11.01 16.40 6.62
N ASP A 196 12.01 15.63 6.96
CA ASP A 196 13.41 15.92 6.58
C ASP A 196 13.90 15.03 5.44
N VAL A 197 13.57 13.73 5.49
CA VAL A 197 14.07 12.74 4.54
C VAL A 197 12.92 12.14 3.75
N LYS A 198 13.02 12.25 2.44
CA LYS A 198 12.05 11.68 1.50
C LYS A 198 12.12 10.15 1.54
N PRO A 199 11.00 9.45 1.83
CA PRO A 199 11.00 8.00 1.83
C PRO A 199 11.36 7.41 0.47
N VAL A 200 12.15 6.36 0.47
CA VAL A 200 12.38 5.54 -0.73
C VAL A 200 11.21 4.57 -0.93
N GLY A 201 10.91 4.27 -2.17
CA GLY A 201 9.86 3.32 -2.52
C GLY A 201 10.40 2.03 -3.13
N LEU A 202 9.50 1.05 -3.29
CA LEU A 202 9.85 -0.24 -3.88
C LEU A 202 10.31 -0.14 -5.35
N LEU A 203 9.94 0.94 -6.06
CA LEU A 203 10.28 1.14 -7.47
C LEU A 203 11.70 1.66 -7.70
N GLN A 204 12.41 2.12 -6.68
CA GLN A 204 13.79 2.58 -6.72
C GLN A 204 14.76 1.41 -6.57
#